data_bc8dbf4ceb235462d56e803a534b755a
#
_entry.id   bc8dbf4ceb235462d56e803a534b755a
#
_cell.length_a   1.000
_cell.length_b   1.000
_cell.length_c   1.000
_cell.angle_alpha   90.00
_cell.angle_beta   90.00
_cell.angle_gamma   90.00
#
_symmetry.space_group_name_H-M   'P 1'
#
loop_
_entity.id
_entity.type
_entity.pdbx_description
1 polymer ?
#
loop_
_entity_poly.entity_id
_entity_poly.type
_entity_poly.pdbx_seq_one_letter_code
_entity_poly.pdbx_strand_id
1 'polypeptide(L)'
;MRGGIHLRMYATFFVPRRWRSKFVRQLDNEMETLLKNSRNAVFRLLLREASVILVGMLMVGVALLLGQQEFIFPELAALSIGCLVIVKRVWCVDRWRTVVLLTGAALLGTLLFYSSLPFIAKIALGFSSVALLLILLRSSLYPALSACLLPLVLNESSWVYPLAVFLLALLLVGMQWLMEKLRLRTALPFRPVARTVHERIIRAVYLLIVVTIVVSVAAFFEQRFFILPPLIVLFVEFSRPEAGLRKAPFLITVLMAVAALLGNFGKLFLEPFLGLSPVLSMGSVLLLLFVVFSTSKRYFAPAAAIAVLPQILQQDNWYLFPIEVTLATALFIAIALLFFRAKRTAGQN
;
A
#
# COMPACT_ATOMS: atom_id res chain seq x y z
N MET A 1 -20.43 -14.79 -21.03
CA MET A 1 -20.87 -15.55 -22.23
C MET A 1 -22.29 -16.16 -22.12
N ARG A 2 -22.73 -16.70 -20.97
CA ARG A 2 -24.08 -17.32 -20.87
C ARG A 2 -25.27 -16.36 -21.10
N GLY A 3 -25.18 -15.09 -20.73
CA GLY A 3 -26.28 -14.12 -20.93
C GLY A 3 -26.58 -13.74 -22.39
N GLY A 4 -25.57 -13.72 -23.26
CA GLY A 4 -25.73 -13.37 -24.68
C GLY A 4 -26.45 -14.45 -25.51
N ILE A 5 -26.27 -15.72 -25.12
CA ILE A 5 -26.92 -16.86 -25.79
C ILE A 5 -28.42 -16.86 -25.46
N HIS A 6 -28.80 -16.58 -24.21
CA HIS A 6 -30.21 -16.48 -23.80
C HIS A 6 -30.94 -15.32 -24.49
N LEU A 7 -30.30 -14.17 -24.63
CA LEU A 7 -30.89 -12.99 -25.31
C LEU A 7 -31.08 -13.22 -26.83
N ARG A 8 -30.11 -13.89 -27.48
CA ARG A 8 -30.27 -14.29 -28.90
C ARG A 8 -31.38 -15.32 -29.08
N MET A 9 -31.53 -16.27 -28.19
CA MET A 9 -32.64 -17.23 -28.20
C MET A 9 -33.98 -16.53 -28.01
N TYR A 10 -34.08 -15.57 -27.08
CA TYR A 10 -35.30 -14.78 -26.85
C TYR A 10 -35.70 -13.95 -28.10
N ALA A 11 -34.71 -13.30 -28.73
CA ALA A 11 -34.95 -12.53 -29.97
C ALA A 11 -35.44 -13.39 -31.15
N THR A 12 -35.06 -14.68 -31.17
CA THR A 12 -35.48 -15.60 -32.24
C THR A 12 -36.93 -16.02 -32.10
N PHE A 13 -37.47 -16.08 -30.91
CA PHE A 13 -38.82 -16.58 -30.64
C PHE A 13 -39.88 -15.47 -30.45
N PHE A 14 -39.51 -14.29 -29.92
CA PHE A 14 -40.46 -13.26 -29.50
C PHE A 14 -40.42 -11.96 -30.31
N VAL A 15 -39.46 -11.77 -31.25
CA VAL A 15 -39.37 -10.57 -32.05
C VAL A 15 -39.98 -10.82 -33.45
N PRO A 16 -40.95 -9.97 -33.93
CA PRO A 16 -41.52 -10.09 -35.26
C PRO A 16 -40.44 -10.05 -36.36
N ARG A 17 -40.60 -10.88 -37.41
CA ARG A 17 -39.59 -11.05 -38.49
C ARG A 17 -39.07 -9.74 -39.08
N ARG A 18 -39.94 -8.71 -39.18
CA ARG A 18 -39.62 -7.39 -39.74
C ARG A 18 -38.63 -6.58 -38.89
N TRP A 19 -38.51 -6.85 -37.57
CA TRP A 19 -37.66 -6.12 -36.62
C TRP A 19 -36.46 -6.95 -36.15
N ARG A 20 -36.49 -8.23 -36.41
CA ARG A 20 -35.50 -9.21 -35.91
C ARG A 20 -34.08 -8.86 -36.35
N SER A 21 -33.86 -8.50 -37.61
CA SER A 21 -32.53 -8.15 -38.15
C SER A 21 -31.95 -6.85 -37.55
N LYS A 22 -32.81 -5.85 -37.30
CA LYS A 22 -32.39 -4.60 -36.63
C LYS A 22 -32.04 -4.85 -35.14
N PHE A 23 -32.90 -5.60 -34.46
CA PHE A 23 -32.71 -5.92 -33.02
C PHE A 23 -31.46 -6.79 -32.76
N VAL A 24 -31.22 -7.81 -33.57
CA VAL A 24 -30.04 -8.66 -33.48
C VAL A 24 -28.79 -7.82 -33.77
N ARG A 25 -28.78 -6.96 -34.77
CA ARG A 25 -27.65 -6.08 -35.10
C ARG A 25 -27.36 -5.07 -33.99
N GLN A 26 -28.41 -4.55 -33.33
CA GLN A 26 -28.25 -3.64 -32.19
C GLN A 26 -27.63 -4.37 -30.99
N LEU A 27 -28.10 -5.59 -30.65
CA LEU A 27 -27.52 -6.43 -29.60
C LEU A 27 -26.05 -6.80 -29.87
N ASP A 28 -25.71 -7.13 -31.11
CA ASP A 28 -24.35 -7.45 -31.53
C ASP A 28 -23.43 -6.22 -31.37
N ASN A 29 -23.90 -5.02 -31.78
CA ASN A 29 -23.14 -3.77 -31.59
C ASN A 29 -22.98 -3.38 -30.12
N GLU A 30 -24.01 -3.56 -29.29
CA GLU A 30 -23.91 -3.32 -27.83
C GLU A 30 -22.95 -4.31 -27.18
N MET A 31 -23.00 -5.58 -27.57
CA MET A 31 -22.11 -6.62 -27.06
C MET A 31 -20.66 -6.37 -27.48
N GLU A 32 -20.44 -5.96 -28.73
CA GLU A 32 -19.09 -5.60 -29.23
C GLU A 32 -18.53 -4.37 -28.50
N THR A 33 -19.35 -3.35 -28.26
CA THR A 33 -18.96 -2.17 -27.47
C THR A 33 -18.65 -2.51 -26.02
N LEU A 34 -19.44 -3.37 -25.38
CA LEU A 34 -19.18 -3.86 -24.01
C LEU A 34 -17.87 -4.66 -23.92
N LEU A 35 -17.64 -5.55 -24.91
CA LEU A 35 -16.39 -6.35 -24.97
C LEU A 35 -15.16 -5.46 -25.21
N LYS A 36 -15.26 -4.47 -26.09
CA LYS A 36 -14.21 -3.50 -26.38
C LYS A 36 -13.91 -2.63 -25.14
N ASN A 37 -14.94 -2.17 -24.42
CA ASN A 37 -14.78 -1.41 -23.18
C ASN A 37 -14.15 -2.25 -22.08
N SER A 38 -14.56 -3.51 -21.93
CA SER A 38 -13.99 -4.46 -20.98
C SER A 38 -12.50 -4.72 -21.29
N ARG A 39 -12.15 -4.98 -22.55
CA ARG A 39 -10.76 -5.20 -22.98
C ARG A 39 -9.88 -3.98 -22.72
N ASN A 40 -10.38 -2.77 -22.99
CA ASN A 40 -9.69 -1.53 -22.71
C ASN A 40 -9.49 -1.29 -21.20
N ALA A 41 -10.47 -1.69 -20.37
CA ALA A 41 -10.35 -1.59 -18.91
C ALA A 41 -9.27 -2.54 -18.35
N VAL A 42 -9.23 -3.78 -18.82
CA VAL A 42 -8.19 -4.77 -18.46
C VAL A 42 -6.82 -4.28 -18.91
N PHE A 43 -6.68 -3.82 -20.13
CA PHE A 43 -5.41 -3.29 -20.65
C PHE A 43 -4.89 -2.11 -19.81
N ARG A 44 -5.78 -1.15 -19.47
CA ARG A 44 -5.40 -0.03 -18.59
C ARG A 44 -4.97 -0.51 -17.19
N LEU A 45 -5.59 -1.54 -16.65
CA LEU A 45 -5.22 -2.14 -15.37
C LEU A 45 -3.81 -2.73 -15.45
N LEU A 46 -3.54 -3.57 -16.45
CA LEU A 46 -2.23 -4.18 -16.66
C LEU A 46 -1.12 -3.14 -16.82
N LEU A 47 -1.36 -2.05 -17.55
CA LEU A 47 -0.40 -0.95 -17.66
C LEU A 47 -0.11 -0.27 -16.32
N ARG A 48 -1.11 -0.13 -15.44
CA ARG A 48 -0.91 0.43 -14.09
C ARG A 48 -0.11 -0.53 -13.21
N GLU A 49 -0.39 -1.82 -13.25
CA GLU A 49 0.35 -2.85 -12.52
C GLU A 49 1.81 -2.93 -13.02
N ALA A 50 2.02 -2.95 -14.34
CA ALA A 50 3.35 -2.90 -14.93
C ALA A 50 4.15 -1.67 -14.50
N SER A 51 3.50 -0.52 -14.32
CA SER A 51 4.19 0.69 -13.84
C SER A 51 4.64 0.57 -12.40
N VAL A 52 3.88 -0.10 -11.54
CA VAL A 52 4.31 -0.36 -10.14
C VAL A 52 5.51 -1.29 -10.13
N ILE A 53 5.49 -2.36 -10.95
CA ILE A 53 6.62 -3.27 -11.12
C ILE A 53 7.85 -2.50 -11.59
N LEU A 54 7.71 -1.66 -12.62
CA LEU A 54 8.79 -0.83 -13.14
C LEU A 54 9.36 0.11 -12.08
N VAL A 55 8.51 0.78 -11.30
CA VAL A 55 8.95 1.66 -10.21
C VAL A 55 9.72 0.88 -9.15
N GLY A 56 9.26 -0.32 -8.76
CA GLY A 56 9.96 -1.18 -7.82
C GLY A 56 11.33 -1.66 -8.36
N MET A 57 11.37 -2.05 -9.63
CA MET A 57 12.63 -2.45 -10.29
C MET A 57 13.62 -1.29 -10.40
N LEU A 58 13.15 -0.09 -10.77
CA LEU A 58 13.97 1.12 -10.82
C LEU A 58 14.53 1.47 -9.44
N MET A 59 13.72 1.40 -8.39
CA MET A 59 14.17 1.65 -7.02
C MET A 59 15.33 0.74 -6.63
N VAL A 60 15.19 -0.57 -6.82
CA VAL A 60 16.24 -1.55 -6.52
C VAL A 60 17.45 -1.38 -7.47
N GLY A 61 17.20 -1.10 -8.75
CA GLY A 61 18.26 -0.86 -9.74
C GLY A 61 19.13 0.33 -9.37
N VAL A 62 18.53 1.46 -8.97
CA VAL A 62 19.26 2.65 -8.51
C VAL A 62 20.03 2.35 -7.23
N ALA A 63 19.44 1.65 -6.28
CA ALA A 63 20.12 1.24 -5.04
C ALA A 63 21.39 0.44 -5.32
N LEU A 64 21.33 -0.52 -6.25
CA LEU A 64 22.46 -1.34 -6.67
C LEU A 64 23.53 -0.52 -7.42
N LEU A 65 23.13 0.33 -8.35
CA LEU A 65 24.05 1.17 -9.12
C LEU A 65 24.83 2.14 -8.24
N LEU A 66 24.19 2.68 -7.21
CA LEU A 66 24.82 3.61 -6.28
C LEU A 66 25.51 2.91 -5.11
N GLY A 67 25.32 1.60 -4.92
CA GLY A 67 25.80 0.86 -3.75
C GLY A 67 25.15 1.33 -2.44
N GLN A 68 23.93 1.89 -2.51
CA GLN A 68 23.24 2.52 -1.38
C GLN A 68 21.89 1.85 -1.12
N GLN A 69 21.85 0.94 -0.14
CA GLN A 69 20.62 0.21 0.21
C GLN A 69 19.49 1.13 0.71
N GLU A 70 19.82 2.31 1.21
CA GLU A 70 18.89 3.34 1.67
C GLU A 70 17.97 3.89 0.55
N PHE A 71 18.30 3.67 -0.73
CA PHE A 71 17.41 3.93 -1.85
C PHE A 71 16.24 2.95 -1.93
N ILE A 72 16.30 1.82 -1.23
CA ILE A 72 15.17 0.89 -1.17
C ILE A 72 14.22 1.37 -0.09
N PHE A 73 13.14 2.02 -0.53
CA PHE A 73 12.06 2.51 0.32
C PHE A 73 10.81 1.66 0.10
N PRO A 74 10.56 0.64 0.97
CA PRO A 74 9.49 -0.35 0.78
C PRO A 74 8.10 0.26 0.58
N GLU A 75 7.83 1.37 1.25
CA GLU A 75 6.56 2.07 1.13
C GLU A 75 6.31 2.65 -0.26
N LEU A 76 7.35 2.82 -1.08
CA LEU A 76 7.16 3.25 -2.47
C LEU A 76 6.29 2.26 -3.25
N ALA A 77 6.46 0.94 -3.03
CA ALA A 77 5.61 -0.08 -3.65
C ALA A 77 4.16 0.05 -3.18
N ALA A 78 3.93 0.23 -1.88
CA ALA A 78 2.60 0.48 -1.31
C ALA A 78 1.97 1.75 -1.86
N LEU A 79 2.72 2.86 -1.87
CA LEU A 79 2.29 4.15 -2.40
C LEU A 79 1.96 4.06 -3.88
N SER A 80 2.77 3.33 -4.67
CA SER A 80 2.55 3.12 -6.08
C SER A 80 1.24 2.37 -6.34
N ILE A 81 0.93 1.31 -5.58
CA ILE A 81 -0.37 0.62 -5.68
C ILE A 81 -1.52 1.59 -5.36
N GLY A 82 -1.44 2.33 -4.26
CA GLY A 82 -2.47 3.27 -3.86
C GLY A 82 -2.66 4.44 -4.82
N CYS A 83 -1.56 4.93 -5.40
CA CYS A 83 -1.56 6.08 -6.30
C CYS A 83 -1.76 5.72 -7.77
N LEU A 84 -1.32 4.56 -8.25
CA LEU A 84 -1.34 4.21 -9.67
C LEU A 84 -2.41 3.17 -10.00
N VAL A 85 -2.60 2.14 -9.16
CA VAL A 85 -3.50 1.01 -9.45
C VAL A 85 -4.90 1.24 -8.91
N ILE A 86 -5.04 1.59 -7.63
CA ILE A 86 -6.36 1.76 -7.00
C ILE A 86 -7.04 3.03 -7.52
N VAL A 87 -8.17 2.86 -8.21
CA VAL A 87 -8.91 3.99 -8.81
C VAL A 87 -9.56 4.86 -7.74
N LYS A 88 -10.08 4.24 -6.67
CA LYS A 88 -10.66 4.97 -5.53
C LYS A 88 -9.55 5.60 -4.70
N ARG A 89 -9.81 6.78 -4.14
CA ARG A 89 -8.85 7.45 -3.29
C ARG A 89 -8.57 6.63 -2.03
N VAL A 90 -7.32 6.20 -1.87
CA VAL A 90 -6.85 5.51 -0.66
C VAL A 90 -6.54 6.53 0.43
N TRP A 91 -5.81 7.59 0.09
CA TRP A 91 -5.40 8.66 1.00
C TRP A 91 -5.87 10.04 0.51
N CYS A 92 -6.26 10.89 1.45
CA CYS A 92 -6.58 12.30 1.18
C CYS A 92 -5.28 13.09 1.10
N VAL A 93 -4.70 13.15 -0.09
CA VAL A 93 -3.43 13.84 -0.37
C VAL A 93 -3.41 14.30 -1.82
N ASP A 94 -2.68 15.37 -2.10
CA ASP A 94 -2.35 15.86 -3.44
C ASP A 94 -0.83 15.70 -3.71
N ARG A 95 -0.40 16.01 -4.90
CA ARG A 95 0.97 15.74 -5.37
C ARG A 95 2.04 16.42 -4.51
N TRP A 96 1.90 17.73 -4.26
CA TRP A 96 2.92 18.47 -3.49
C TRP A 96 2.95 18.03 -2.01
N ARG A 97 1.75 17.79 -1.40
CA ARG A 97 1.68 17.25 -0.03
C ARG A 97 2.30 15.86 0.07
N THR A 98 2.19 15.04 -0.98
CA THR A 98 2.84 13.72 -1.00
C THR A 98 4.35 13.87 -0.87
N VAL A 99 4.96 14.74 -1.67
CA VAL A 99 6.42 14.98 -1.61
C VAL A 99 6.82 15.56 -0.25
N VAL A 100 6.14 16.62 0.20
CA VAL A 100 6.46 17.29 1.47
C VAL A 100 6.31 16.36 2.67
N LEU A 101 5.23 15.57 2.73
CA LEU A 101 4.98 14.63 3.85
C LEU A 101 6.01 13.53 3.90
N LEU A 102 6.32 12.89 2.76
CA LEU A 102 7.27 11.79 2.73
C LEU A 102 8.69 12.26 3.03
N THR A 103 9.13 13.34 2.37
CA THR A 103 10.48 13.90 2.60
C THR A 103 10.63 14.46 4.00
N GLY A 104 9.63 15.22 4.49
CA GLY A 104 9.64 15.76 5.84
C GLY A 104 9.65 14.67 6.91
N ALA A 105 8.88 13.58 6.70
CA ALA A 105 8.88 12.43 7.60
C ALA A 105 10.23 11.69 7.58
N ALA A 106 10.84 11.47 6.40
CA ALA A 106 12.17 10.87 6.29
C ALA A 106 13.25 11.70 6.96
N LEU A 107 13.23 13.04 6.77
CA LEU A 107 14.11 13.98 7.47
C LEU A 107 13.96 13.87 8.99
N LEU A 108 12.74 13.89 9.50
CA LEU A 108 12.47 13.72 10.93
C LEU A 108 13.01 12.39 11.46
N GLY A 109 12.81 11.30 10.71
CA GLY A 109 13.33 9.96 11.07
C GLY A 109 14.86 9.98 11.16
N THR A 110 15.54 10.54 10.15
CA THR A 110 17.01 10.66 10.14
C THR A 110 17.53 11.54 11.28
N LEU A 111 16.89 12.68 11.55
CA LEU A 111 17.26 13.56 12.68
C LEU A 111 17.11 12.84 14.03
N LEU A 112 16.02 12.09 14.21
CA LEU A 112 15.79 11.30 15.41
C LEU A 112 16.79 10.14 15.52
N PHE A 113 17.19 9.52 14.41
CA PHE A 113 18.23 8.48 14.41
C PHE A 113 19.54 8.99 15.02
N TYR A 114 20.00 10.16 14.62
CA TYR A 114 21.21 10.79 15.15
C TYR A 114 21.08 11.37 16.57
N SER A 115 19.86 11.44 17.12
CA SER A 115 19.68 11.91 18.49
C SER A 115 20.15 10.86 19.51
N SER A 116 20.55 11.32 20.72
CA SER A 116 20.93 10.44 21.84
C SER A 116 19.73 9.86 22.62
N LEU A 117 18.51 10.04 22.13
CA LEU A 117 17.30 9.58 22.78
C LEU A 117 17.21 8.03 22.80
N PRO A 118 16.57 7.42 23.81
CA PRO A 118 16.32 5.99 23.81
C PRO A 118 15.34 5.60 22.69
N PHE A 119 15.43 4.38 22.17
CA PHE A 119 14.67 3.87 21.01
C PHE A 119 13.16 4.14 21.09
N ILE A 120 12.56 3.83 22.26
CA ILE A 120 11.10 4.03 22.46
C ILE A 120 10.73 5.51 22.35
N ALA A 121 11.56 6.41 22.88
CA ALA A 121 11.34 7.85 22.77
C ALA A 121 11.47 8.35 21.33
N LYS A 122 12.43 7.84 20.55
CA LYS A 122 12.57 8.14 19.11
C LYS A 122 11.31 7.74 18.34
N ILE A 123 10.78 6.53 18.58
CA ILE A 123 9.56 6.05 17.94
C ILE A 123 8.35 6.91 18.33
N ALA A 124 8.18 7.21 19.62
CA ALA A 124 7.07 8.02 20.10
C ALA A 124 7.11 9.45 19.54
N LEU A 125 8.27 10.09 19.52
CA LEU A 125 8.46 11.43 18.96
C LEU A 125 8.28 11.41 17.44
N GLY A 126 8.83 10.42 16.72
CA GLY A 126 8.67 10.28 15.29
C GLY A 126 7.21 10.10 14.90
N PHE A 127 6.48 9.21 15.58
CA PHE A 127 5.05 9.01 15.37
C PHE A 127 4.25 10.30 15.62
N SER A 128 4.50 10.97 16.75
CA SER A 128 3.79 12.20 17.14
C SER A 128 4.03 13.34 16.16
N SER A 129 5.28 13.52 15.73
CA SER A 129 5.67 14.57 14.78
C SER A 129 5.02 14.37 13.42
N VAL A 130 5.04 13.14 12.89
CA VAL A 130 4.37 12.83 11.61
C VAL A 130 2.85 12.91 11.74
N ALA A 131 2.27 12.46 12.86
CA ALA A 131 0.84 12.62 13.11
C ALA A 131 0.45 14.11 13.13
N LEU A 132 1.26 14.96 13.73
CA LEU A 132 1.06 16.43 13.71
C LEU A 132 1.14 16.98 12.29
N LEU A 133 2.14 16.59 11.50
CA LEU A 133 2.27 17.00 10.09
C LEU A 133 1.04 16.57 9.26
N LEU A 134 0.54 15.36 9.46
CA LEU A 134 -0.69 14.87 8.81
C LEU A 134 -1.90 15.72 9.21
N ILE A 135 -1.98 16.15 10.47
CA ILE A 135 -3.07 17.02 10.97
C ILE A 135 -2.97 18.40 10.34
N LEU A 136 -1.80 19.02 10.37
CA LEU A 136 -1.56 20.37 9.83
C LEU A 136 -1.86 20.44 8.33
N LEU A 137 -1.41 19.45 7.56
CA LEU A 137 -1.64 19.38 6.12
C LEU A 137 -3.01 18.78 5.74
N ARG A 138 -3.88 18.50 6.73
CA ARG A 138 -5.21 17.90 6.55
C ARG A 138 -5.18 16.66 5.66
N SER A 139 -4.12 15.86 5.78
CA SER A 139 -3.86 14.67 4.98
C SER A 139 -4.13 13.39 5.76
N SER A 140 -4.28 12.27 5.04
CA SER A 140 -4.32 10.92 5.59
C SER A 140 -3.29 9.99 4.94
N LEU A 141 -2.15 10.55 4.51
CA LEU A 141 -1.05 9.78 3.91
C LEU A 141 -0.28 9.04 5.02
N TYR A 142 -0.88 8.00 5.58
CA TYR A 142 -0.29 7.23 6.69
C TYR A 142 1.06 6.54 6.36
N PRO A 143 1.38 6.17 5.11
CA PRO A 143 2.74 5.72 4.77
C PRO A 143 3.87 6.71 5.11
N ALA A 144 3.55 7.99 5.34
CA ALA A 144 4.54 8.95 5.87
C ALA A 144 5.04 8.56 7.28
N LEU A 145 4.23 7.86 8.10
CA LEU A 145 4.69 7.30 9.38
C LEU A 145 5.83 6.31 9.15
N SER A 146 5.69 5.44 8.17
CA SER A 146 6.72 4.49 7.78
C SER A 146 8.02 5.18 7.34
N ALA A 147 7.92 6.25 6.54
CA ALA A 147 9.10 7.01 6.10
C ALA A 147 9.91 7.59 7.28
N CYS A 148 9.25 7.93 8.38
CA CYS A 148 9.92 8.39 9.59
C CYS A 148 10.46 7.23 10.45
N LEU A 149 9.69 6.15 10.59
CA LEU A 149 10.01 5.09 11.53
C LEU A 149 11.01 4.06 10.97
N LEU A 150 11.12 3.93 9.64
CA LEU A 150 11.97 2.94 8.98
C LEU A 150 13.45 3.06 9.42
N PRO A 151 14.10 4.23 9.35
CA PRO A 151 15.51 4.36 9.77
C PRO A 151 15.71 4.05 11.26
N LEU A 152 14.69 4.30 12.09
CA LEU A 152 14.76 4.03 13.53
C LEU A 152 14.66 2.54 13.82
N VAL A 153 13.76 1.83 13.11
CA VAL A 153 13.55 0.37 13.31
C VAL A 153 14.69 -0.44 12.72
N LEU A 154 15.21 -0.06 11.56
CA LEU A 154 16.38 -0.72 10.97
C LEU A 154 17.67 -0.38 11.71
N ASN A 155 17.66 0.67 12.52
CA ASN A 155 18.83 1.23 13.19
C ASN A 155 19.96 1.59 12.21
N GLU A 156 19.57 2.00 11.00
CA GLU A 156 20.46 2.43 9.92
C GLU A 156 19.88 3.67 9.26
N SER A 157 20.67 4.72 9.12
CA SER A 157 20.30 5.92 8.35
C SER A 157 21.52 6.76 8.04
N SER A 158 21.52 7.33 6.85
CA SER A 158 22.40 8.42 6.45
C SER A 158 21.58 9.58 5.84
N TRP A 159 22.26 10.67 5.50
CA TRP A 159 21.62 11.79 4.78
C TRP A 159 21.19 11.41 3.36
N VAL A 160 21.63 10.26 2.86
CA VAL A 160 21.17 9.68 1.58
C VAL A 160 19.69 9.28 1.65
N TYR A 161 19.23 8.76 2.81
CA TYR A 161 17.85 8.29 2.97
C TYR A 161 16.78 9.36 2.67
N PRO A 162 16.77 10.55 3.31
CA PRO A 162 15.77 11.56 3.00
C PRO A 162 15.88 12.09 1.56
N LEU A 163 17.08 12.12 0.97
CA LEU A 163 17.26 12.45 -0.44
C LEU A 163 16.65 11.38 -1.35
N ALA A 164 16.89 10.12 -1.04
CA ALA A 164 16.30 8.99 -1.76
C ALA A 164 14.77 9.05 -1.71
N VAL A 165 14.18 9.23 -0.52
CA VAL A 165 12.72 9.35 -0.35
C VAL A 165 12.17 10.55 -1.13
N PHE A 166 12.87 11.68 -1.17
CA PHE A 166 12.49 12.85 -1.98
C PHE A 166 12.44 12.51 -3.47
N LEU A 167 13.51 11.92 -4.02
CA LEU A 167 13.59 11.55 -5.43
C LEU A 167 12.55 10.49 -5.81
N LEU A 168 12.34 9.51 -4.94
CA LEU A 168 11.32 8.46 -5.14
C LEU A 168 9.89 9.02 -5.04
N ALA A 169 9.65 9.99 -4.17
CA ALA A 169 8.37 10.70 -4.10
C ALA A 169 8.11 11.52 -5.37
N LEU A 170 9.13 12.18 -5.92
CA LEU A 170 9.03 12.88 -7.22
C LEU A 170 8.76 11.91 -8.36
N LEU A 171 9.44 10.76 -8.39
CA LEU A 171 9.20 9.70 -9.37
C LEU A 171 7.74 9.23 -9.31
N LEU A 172 7.23 8.94 -8.11
CA LEU A 172 5.83 8.51 -7.90
C LEU A 172 4.83 9.55 -8.41
N VAL A 173 5.02 10.82 -8.04
CA VAL A 173 4.15 11.93 -8.45
C VAL A 173 4.23 12.16 -9.96
N GLY A 174 5.43 12.05 -10.54
CA GLY A 174 5.66 12.13 -11.99
C GLY A 174 4.95 11.01 -12.74
N MET A 175 5.06 9.77 -12.26
CA MET A 175 4.35 8.61 -12.82
C MET A 175 2.84 8.76 -12.71
N GLN A 176 2.33 9.24 -11.58
CA GLN A 176 0.90 9.54 -11.41
C GLN A 176 0.44 10.59 -12.43
N TRP A 177 1.20 11.70 -12.58
CA TRP A 177 0.89 12.74 -13.55
C TRP A 177 0.89 12.22 -14.98
N LEU A 178 1.89 11.41 -15.34
CA LEU A 178 2.00 10.80 -16.68
C LEU A 178 0.78 9.91 -16.97
N MET A 179 0.36 9.07 -16.01
CA MET A 179 -0.82 8.22 -16.17
C MET A 179 -2.12 9.00 -16.32
N GLU A 180 -2.25 10.12 -15.59
CA GLU A 180 -3.40 10.99 -15.74
C GLU A 180 -3.39 11.68 -17.11
N LYS A 181 -2.23 12.14 -17.60
CA LYS A 181 -2.07 12.73 -18.94
C LYS A 181 -2.35 11.72 -20.05
N LEU A 182 -1.93 10.47 -19.90
CA LEU A 182 -2.22 9.36 -20.83
C LEU A 182 -3.65 8.80 -20.70
N ARG A 183 -4.51 9.39 -19.86
CA ARG A 183 -5.88 8.94 -19.60
C ARG A 183 -5.98 7.49 -19.13
N LEU A 184 -4.89 6.94 -18.58
CA LEU A 184 -4.88 5.62 -17.97
C LEU A 184 -5.53 5.65 -16.58
N ARG A 185 -5.54 6.83 -15.93
CA ARG A 185 -6.17 7.09 -14.64
C ARG A 185 -6.90 8.45 -14.67
N THR A 186 -8.00 8.54 -13.93
CA THR A 186 -8.70 9.82 -13.71
C THR A 186 -8.02 10.60 -12.59
N ALA A 187 -7.75 11.89 -12.85
CA ALA A 187 -7.29 12.80 -11.80
C ALA A 187 -8.40 13.00 -10.76
N LEU A 188 -8.05 12.84 -9.48
CA LEU A 188 -8.98 13.06 -8.38
C LEU A 188 -8.64 14.40 -7.69
N PRO A 189 -9.58 15.35 -7.61
CA PRO A 189 -9.33 16.62 -6.92
C PRO A 189 -9.07 16.37 -5.44
N PHE A 190 -8.16 17.17 -4.84
CA PHE A 190 -7.87 17.05 -3.42
C PHE A 190 -9.13 17.32 -2.58
N ARG A 191 -9.39 16.42 -1.64
CA ARG A 191 -10.43 16.60 -0.62
C ARG A 191 -9.78 16.47 0.74
N PRO A 192 -9.78 17.52 1.57
CA PRO A 192 -9.21 17.44 2.92
C PRO A 192 -9.97 16.45 3.78
N VAL A 193 -9.30 15.92 4.81
CA VAL A 193 -9.95 15.04 5.78
C VAL A 193 -11.06 15.81 6.50
N ALA A 194 -12.27 15.30 6.47
CA ALA A 194 -13.47 15.98 6.98
C ALA A 194 -13.55 16.03 8.52
N ARG A 195 -12.77 15.22 9.25
CA ARG A 195 -12.79 15.18 10.72
C ARG A 195 -12.22 16.45 11.34
N THR A 196 -12.77 16.84 12.48
CA THR A 196 -12.27 17.97 13.27
C THR A 196 -10.84 17.75 13.73
N VAL A 197 -10.10 18.82 13.97
CA VAL A 197 -8.72 18.75 14.50
C VAL A 197 -8.69 18.02 15.84
N HIS A 198 -9.66 18.31 16.71
CA HIS A 198 -9.79 17.69 18.03
C HIS A 198 -9.93 16.15 17.94
N GLU A 199 -10.84 15.64 17.09
CA GLU A 199 -11.00 14.20 16.89
C GLU A 199 -9.73 13.53 16.33
N ARG A 200 -8.99 14.25 15.49
CA ARG A 200 -7.74 13.76 14.91
C ARG A 200 -6.64 13.68 15.96
N ILE A 201 -6.54 14.67 16.85
CA ILE A 201 -5.58 14.68 17.95
C ILE A 201 -5.87 13.55 18.93
N ILE A 202 -7.12 13.45 19.42
CA ILE A 202 -7.51 12.37 20.34
C ILE A 202 -7.17 11.00 19.75
N ARG A 203 -7.51 10.79 18.48
CA ARG A 203 -7.20 9.56 17.82
C ARG A 203 -5.69 9.31 17.70
N ALA A 204 -4.89 10.34 17.36
CA ALA A 204 -3.44 10.24 17.27
C ALA A 204 -2.82 9.86 18.63
N VAL A 205 -3.34 10.42 19.74
CA VAL A 205 -2.90 10.07 21.09
C VAL A 205 -3.19 8.60 21.43
N TYR A 206 -4.41 8.11 21.14
CA TYR A 206 -4.72 6.68 21.36
C TYR A 206 -3.84 5.75 20.51
N LEU A 207 -3.61 6.10 19.24
CA LEU A 207 -2.73 5.33 18.38
C LEU A 207 -1.29 5.33 18.88
N LEU A 208 -0.79 6.49 19.32
CA LEU A 208 0.52 6.64 19.92
C LEU A 208 0.70 5.74 21.13
N ILE A 209 -0.26 5.77 22.07
CA ILE A 209 -0.21 4.92 23.28
C ILE A 209 -0.11 3.45 22.88
N VAL A 210 -0.98 2.98 22.00
CA VAL A 210 -0.98 1.57 21.57
C VAL A 210 0.33 1.20 20.86
N VAL A 211 0.79 2.04 19.93
CA VAL A 211 2.05 1.80 19.20
C VAL A 211 3.22 1.77 20.17
N THR A 212 3.31 2.71 21.12
CA THR A 212 4.37 2.75 22.10
C THR A 212 4.38 1.50 22.97
N ILE A 213 3.20 1.02 23.44
CA ILE A 213 3.09 -0.21 24.23
C ILE A 213 3.57 -1.41 23.39
N VAL A 214 3.06 -1.59 22.17
CA VAL A 214 3.43 -2.71 21.30
C VAL A 214 4.94 -2.71 21.00
N VAL A 215 5.49 -1.53 20.67
CA VAL A 215 6.93 -1.36 20.40
C VAL A 215 7.76 -1.68 21.64
N SER A 216 7.32 -1.24 22.84
CA SER A 216 8.04 -1.51 24.09
C SER A 216 8.07 -3.00 24.40
N VAL A 217 6.94 -3.70 24.23
CA VAL A 217 6.83 -5.15 24.44
C VAL A 217 7.69 -5.89 23.41
N ALA A 218 7.58 -5.55 22.15
CA ALA A 218 8.36 -6.18 21.08
C ALA A 218 9.87 -5.95 21.26
N ALA A 219 10.28 -4.75 21.66
CA ALA A 219 11.68 -4.44 21.96
C ALA A 219 12.20 -5.21 23.16
N PHE A 220 11.39 -5.41 24.20
CA PHE A 220 11.75 -6.20 25.38
C PHE A 220 12.00 -7.67 25.04
N PHE A 221 11.21 -8.25 24.10
CA PHE A 221 11.34 -9.63 23.63
C PHE A 221 12.26 -9.76 22.41
N GLU A 222 12.94 -8.70 21.98
CA GLU A 222 13.82 -8.64 20.80
C GLU A 222 13.12 -9.04 19.47
N GLN A 223 11.78 -8.92 19.41
CA GLN A 223 10.97 -9.29 18.26
C GLN A 223 10.88 -8.14 17.24
N ARG A 224 11.91 -7.96 16.44
CA ARG A 224 12.05 -6.79 15.54
C ARG A 224 11.00 -6.73 14.43
N PHE A 225 10.52 -7.87 13.93
CA PHE A 225 9.54 -7.88 12.84
C PHE A 225 8.13 -7.46 13.28
N PHE A 226 7.83 -7.48 14.59
CA PHE A 226 6.56 -6.96 15.10
C PHE A 226 6.43 -5.44 15.00
N ILE A 227 7.55 -4.72 14.90
CA ILE A 227 7.57 -3.25 14.88
C ILE A 227 7.86 -2.67 13.51
N LEU A 228 7.79 -3.50 12.46
CA LEU A 228 7.99 -3.04 11.10
C LEU A 228 7.02 -1.91 10.73
N PRO A 229 7.51 -0.82 10.15
CA PRO A 229 6.68 0.36 9.88
C PRO A 229 5.43 0.11 9.04
N PRO A 230 5.40 -0.77 8.01
CA PRO A 230 4.17 -1.10 7.30
C PRO A 230 3.07 -1.73 8.17
N LEU A 231 3.43 -2.43 9.26
CA LEU A 231 2.46 -2.99 10.21
C LEU A 231 1.82 -1.88 11.07
N ILE A 232 2.61 -0.87 11.45
CA ILE A 232 2.11 0.32 12.15
C ILE A 232 1.14 1.09 11.24
N VAL A 233 1.48 1.25 9.96
CA VAL A 233 0.57 1.87 8.96
C VAL A 233 -0.72 1.07 8.82
N LEU A 234 -0.64 -0.26 8.71
CA LEU A 234 -1.80 -1.15 8.70
C LEU A 234 -2.69 -0.91 9.93
N PHE A 235 -2.11 -0.88 11.13
CA PHE A 235 -2.84 -0.62 12.37
C PHE A 235 -3.58 0.72 12.33
N VAL A 236 -2.90 1.80 11.91
CA VAL A 236 -3.50 3.13 11.76
C VAL A 236 -4.63 3.13 10.73
N GLU A 237 -4.51 2.40 9.63
CA GLU A 237 -5.58 2.27 8.64
C GLU A 237 -6.76 1.46 9.17
N PHE A 238 -6.53 0.34 9.85
CA PHE A 238 -7.59 -0.47 10.47
C PHE A 238 -8.29 0.22 11.64
N SER A 239 -7.62 1.15 12.33
CA SER A 239 -8.22 1.92 13.40
C SER A 239 -9.33 2.86 12.93
N ARG A 240 -9.48 3.10 11.59
CA ARG A 240 -10.59 3.91 11.05
C ARG A 240 -11.86 3.08 10.96
N PRO A 241 -12.95 3.45 11.68
CA PRO A 241 -14.20 2.68 11.67
C PRO A 241 -14.82 2.53 10.27
N GLU A 242 -14.65 3.54 9.42
CA GLU A 242 -15.17 3.59 8.05
C GLU A 242 -14.30 2.83 7.03
N ALA A 243 -13.15 2.30 7.44
CA ALA A 243 -12.26 1.60 6.52
C ALA A 243 -12.91 0.30 5.99
N GLY A 244 -13.05 0.20 4.68
CA GLY A 244 -13.59 -0.99 4.03
C GLY A 244 -12.78 -2.28 4.29
N LEU A 245 -11.54 -2.13 4.70
CA LEU A 245 -10.62 -3.21 5.09
C LEU A 245 -11.13 -4.00 6.31
N ARG A 246 -11.83 -3.33 7.23
CA ARG A 246 -12.38 -3.96 8.46
C ARG A 246 -13.42 -5.04 8.19
N LYS A 247 -13.97 -5.10 6.96
CA LYS A 247 -14.96 -6.11 6.57
C LYS A 247 -14.34 -7.48 6.26
N ALA A 248 -13.03 -7.55 6.10
CA ALA A 248 -12.34 -8.78 5.73
C ALA A 248 -10.98 -8.92 6.47
N PRO A 249 -10.95 -8.92 7.81
CA PRO A 249 -9.72 -8.94 8.59
C PRO A 249 -8.87 -10.19 8.31
N PHE A 250 -9.50 -11.36 8.23
CA PHE A 250 -8.81 -12.61 7.91
C PHE A 250 -8.13 -12.56 6.54
N LEU A 251 -8.82 -12.08 5.51
CA LEU A 251 -8.24 -11.95 4.16
C LEU A 251 -7.03 -11.02 4.16
N ILE A 252 -7.08 -9.91 4.90
CA ILE A 252 -5.94 -8.99 5.01
C ILE A 252 -4.75 -9.66 5.70
N THR A 253 -4.99 -10.41 6.78
CA THR A 253 -3.93 -11.19 7.44
C THR A 253 -3.29 -12.19 6.47
N VAL A 254 -4.09 -12.91 5.70
CA VAL A 254 -3.59 -13.85 4.67
C VAL A 254 -2.79 -13.10 3.59
N LEU A 255 -3.26 -11.95 3.11
CA LEU A 255 -2.52 -11.16 2.12
C LEU A 255 -1.15 -10.68 2.63
N MET A 256 -1.07 -10.30 3.91
CA MET A 256 0.20 -9.91 4.54
C MET A 256 1.14 -11.10 4.70
N ALA A 257 0.63 -12.26 5.11
CA ALA A 257 1.40 -13.51 5.21
C ALA A 257 1.97 -13.94 3.85
N VAL A 258 1.12 -13.93 2.81
CA VAL A 258 1.55 -14.28 1.44
C VAL A 258 2.56 -13.26 0.92
N ALA A 259 2.38 -11.96 1.18
CA ALA A 259 3.35 -10.94 0.79
C ALA A 259 4.73 -11.15 1.45
N ALA A 260 4.75 -11.50 2.73
CA ALA A 260 5.99 -11.82 3.45
C ALA A 260 6.66 -13.09 2.89
N LEU A 261 5.88 -14.12 2.58
CA LEU A 261 6.39 -15.34 1.92
C LEU A 261 6.95 -15.05 0.54
N LEU A 262 6.27 -14.24 -0.28
CA LEU A 262 6.76 -13.85 -1.61
C LEU A 262 8.05 -13.02 -1.53
N GLY A 263 8.15 -12.09 -0.58
CA GLY A 263 9.38 -11.33 -0.36
C GLY A 263 10.56 -12.23 0.00
N ASN A 264 10.36 -13.17 0.93
CA ASN A 264 11.36 -14.18 1.28
C ASN A 264 11.70 -15.09 0.10
N PHE A 265 10.70 -15.53 -0.65
CA PHE A 265 10.91 -16.35 -1.86
C PHE A 265 11.81 -15.62 -2.86
N GLY A 266 11.61 -14.32 -3.07
CA GLY A 266 12.48 -13.51 -3.92
C GLY A 266 13.92 -13.52 -3.43
N LYS A 267 14.14 -13.21 -2.14
CA LYS A 267 15.47 -13.07 -1.56
C LYS A 267 16.22 -14.38 -1.38
N LEU A 268 15.52 -15.44 -0.93
CA LEU A 268 16.14 -16.70 -0.54
C LEU A 268 16.14 -17.76 -1.64
N PHE A 269 15.29 -17.62 -2.67
CA PHE A 269 15.19 -18.60 -3.74
C PHE A 269 15.50 -18.02 -5.11
N LEU A 270 14.86 -16.93 -5.53
CA LEU A 270 15.07 -16.40 -6.88
C LEU A 270 16.49 -15.86 -7.07
N GLU A 271 17.06 -15.20 -6.09
CA GLU A 271 18.42 -14.65 -6.18
C GLU A 271 19.50 -15.74 -6.14
N PRO A 272 19.58 -16.61 -5.09
CA PRO A 272 20.67 -17.58 -4.98
C PRO A 272 20.51 -18.81 -5.89
N PHE A 273 19.29 -19.36 -6.06
CA PHE A 273 19.09 -20.60 -6.81
C PHE A 273 18.86 -20.39 -8.31
N LEU A 274 18.11 -19.33 -8.69
CA LEU A 274 17.89 -19.02 -10.11
C LEU A 274 18.88 -17.99 -10.65
N GLY A 275 19.79 -17.47 -9.82
CA GLY A 275 20.80 -16.48 -10.24
C GLY A 275 20.18 -15.15 -10.72
N LEU A 276 18.95 -14.85 -10.33
CA LEU A 276 18.31 -13.61 -10.75
C LEU A 276 18.97 -12.42 -10.04
N SER A 277 19.16 -11.33 -10.78
CA SER A 277 19.56 -10.08 -10.16
C SER A 277 18.47 -9.60 -9.17
N PRO A 278 18.82 -8.86 -8.10
CA PRO A 278 17.82 -8.31 -7.17
C PRO A 278 16.72 -7.49 -7.85
N VAL A 279 17.04 -6.84 -8.98
CA VAL A 279 16.07 -6.09 -9.81
C VAL A 279 15.02 -7.02 -10.41
N LEU A 280 15.45 -8.14 -11.01
CA LEU A 280 14.54 -9.13 -11.60
C LEU A 280 13.77 -9.89 -10.52
N SER A 281 14.41 -10.21 -9.41
CA SER A 281 13.79 -10.81 -8.22
C SER A 281 12.63 -9.91 -7.73
N MET A 282 12.88 -8.60 -7.56
CA MET A 282 11.86 -7.64 -7.15
C MET A 282 10.69 -7.57 -8.15
N GLY A 283 11.00 -7.51 -9.45
CA GLY A 283 9.98 -7.52 -10.51
C GLY A 283 9.10 -8.76 -10.44
N SER A 284 9.71 -9.94 -10.24
CA SER A 284 9.02 -11.23 -10.11
C SER A 284 8.14 -11.29 -8.85
N VAL A 285 8.63 -10.82 -7.71
CA VAL A 285 7.88 -10.76 -6.45
C VAL A 285 6.64 -9.86 -6.58
N LEU A 286 6.78 -8.68 -7.18
CA LEU A 286 5.66 -7.77 -7.40
C LEU A 286 4.66 -8.33 -8.42
N LEU A 287 5.13 -9.00 -9.47
CA LEU A 287 4.27 -9.68 -10.44
C LEU A 287 3.42 -10.77 -9.76
N LEU A 288 4.05 -11.65 -8.97
CA LEU A 288 3.35 -12.70 -8.21
C LEU A 288 2.36 -12.09 -7.21
N LEU A 289 2.72 -10.98 -6.56
CA LEU A 289 1.82 -10.27 -5.66
C LEU A 289 0.59 -9.72 -6.39
N PHE A 290 0.74 -9.23 -7.64
CA PHE A 290 -0.40 -8.82 -8.46
C PHE A 290 -1.30 -9.98 -8.86
N VAL A 291 -0.75 -11.17 -9.12
CA VAL A 291 -1.56 -12.39 -9.32
C VAL A 291 -2.39 -12.69 -8.07
N VAL A 292 -1.80 -12.60 -6.88
CA VAL A 292 -2.51 -12.78 -5.60
C VAL A 292 -3.61 -11.72 -5.41
N PHE A 293 -3.35 -10.46 -5.73
CA PHE A 293 -4.37 -9.41 -5.66
C PHE A 293 -5.50 -9.61 -6.66
N SER A 294 -5.19 -10.06 -7.87
CA SER A 294 -6.18 -10.36 -8.91
C SER A 294 -7.10 -11.51 -8.49
N THR A 295 -6.55 -12.59 -7.94
CA THR A 295 -7.31 -13.76 -7.45
C THR A 295 -8.17 -13.42 -6.24
N SER A 296 -7.63 -12.65 -5.29
CA SER A 296 -8.37 -12.18 -4.11
C SER A 296 -9.35 -11.04 -4.41
N LYS A 297 -9.28 -10.45 -5.62
CA LYS A 297 -10.04 -9.26 -6.06
C LYS A 297 -9.86 -8.06 -5.10
N ARG A 298 -8.72 -7.98 -4.44
CA ARG A 298 -8.39 -6.91 -3.49
C ARG A 298 -6.94 -6.48 -3.61
N TYR A 299 -6.74 -5.19 -3.87
CA TYR A 299 -5.44 -4.56 -3.76
C TYR A 299 -5.25 -4.04 -2.35
N PHE A 300 -4.14 -4.42 -1.72
CA PHE A 300 -3.80 -3.99 -0.37
C PHE A 300 -2.38 -3.42 -0.33
N ALA A 301 -2.30 -2.10 -0.26
CA ALA A 301 -1.04 -1.37 -0.38
C ALA A 301 0.04 -1.79 0.65
N PRO A 302 -0.24 -1.94 1.95
CA PRO A 302 0.78 -2.36 2.93
C PRO A 302 1.42 -3.71 2.64
N ALA A 303 0.71 -4.65 1.98
CA ALA A 303 1.26 -5.94 1.61
C ALA A 303 2.44 -5.81 0.63
N ALA A 304 2.40 -4.81 -0.27
CA ALA A 304 3.53 -4.58 -1.18
C ALA A 304 4.77 -4.07 -0.45
N ALA A 305 4.62 -3.22 0.55
CA ALA A 305 5.76 -2.80 1.38
C ALA A 305 6.38 -3.99 2.12
N ILE A 306 5.56 -4.89 2.67
CA ILE A 306 6.05 -6.13 3.31
C ILE A 306 6.80 -7.02 2.32
N ALA A 307 6.32 -7.18 1.09
CA ALA A 307 7.00 -7.99 0.08
C ALA A 307 8.38 -7.42 -0.34
N VAL A 308 8.57 -6.11 -0.23
CA VAL A 308 9.84 -5.43 -0.54
C VAL A 308 10.86 -5.51 0.61
N LEU A 309 10.40 -5.54 1.85
CA LEU A 309 11.26 -5.47 3.04
C LEU A 309 12.45 -6.45 3.06
N PRO A 310 12.34 -7.72 2.61
CA PRO A 310 13.48 -8.63 2.58
C PRO A 310 14.69 -8.14 1.77
N GLN A 311 14.51 -7.14 0.88
CA GLN A 311 15.62 -6.55 0.13
C GLN A 311 16.57 -5.69 0.97
N ILE A 312 16.08 -5.17 2.11
CA ILE A 312 16.84 -4.27 3.00
C ILE A 312 17.10 -4.88 4.39
N LEU A 313 16.39 -5.96 4.73
CA LEU A 313 16.60 -6.61 6.02
C LEU A 313 17.88 -7.46 5.95
N GLN A 314 18.79 -7.22 6.88
CA GLN A 314 19.97 -8.04 7.11
C GLN A 314 19.68 -8.99 8.29
N GLN A 315 19.33 -10.24 8.00
CA GLN A 315 18.98 -11.20 9.07
C GLN A 315 19.37 -12.64 8.72
N ASP A 316 19.71 -13.41 9.76
CA ASP A 316 20.05 -14.83 9.65
C ASP A 316 18.81 -15.74 9.70
N ASN A 317 17.71 -15.29 10.33
CA ASN A 317 16.50 -16.10 10.59
C ASN A 317 15.32 -15.73 9.71
N TRP A 318 15.45 -15.88 8.40
CA TRP A 318 14.44 -15.52 7.41
C TRP A 318 13.10 -16.27 7.56
N TYR A 319 13.10 -17.49 8.11
CA TYR A 319 11.87 -18.25 8.33
C TYR A 319 10.95 -17.60 9.38
N LEU A 320 11.49 -16.78 10.29
CA LEU A 320 10.69 -16.06 11.29
C LEU A 320 9.94 -14.89 10.69
N PHE A 321 10.47 -14.25 9.64
CA PHE A 321 9.87 -13.05 9.05
C PHE A 321 8.39 -13.23 8.66
N PRO A 322 7.96 -14.26 7.87
CA PRO A 322 6.56 -14.43 7.54
C PRO A 322 5.69 -14.77 8.75
N ILE A 323 6.23 -15.51 9.72
CA ILE A 323 5.52 -15.91 10.94
C ILE A 323 5.25 -14.67 11.79
N GLU A 324 6.28 -13.90 12.11
CA GLU A 324 6.15 -12.70 12.93
C GLU A 324 5.30 -11.63 12.28
N VAL A 325 5.45 -11.39 10.97
CA VAL A 325 4.60 -10.46 10.22
C VAL A 325 3.13 -10.89 10.27
N THR A 326 2.86 -12.19 10.17
CA THR A 326 1.48 -12.72 10.24
C THR A 326 0.89 -12.52 11.63
N LEU A 327 1.63 -12.89 12.67
CA LEU A 327 1.20 -12.74 14.07
C LEU A 327 1.02 -11.28 14.44
N ALA A 328 1.96 -10.41 14.07
CA ALA A 328 1.87 -8.98 14.31
C ALA A 328 0.67 -8.35 13.56
N THR A 329 0.44 -8.77 12.32
CA THR A 329 -0.74 -8.34 11.55
C THR A 329 -2.03 -8.71 12.27
N ALA A 330 -2.16 -9.97 12.70
CA ALA A 330 -3.33 -10.46 13.42
C ALA A 330 -3.53 -9.69 14.74
N LEU A 331 -2.45 -9.46 15.49
CA LEU A 331 -2.46 -8.69 16.74
C LEU A 331 -2.93 -7.25 16.50
N PHE A 332 -2.33 -6.51 15.56
CA PHE A 332 -2.72 -5.14 15.26
C PHE A 332 -4.16 -5.02 14.78
N ILE A 333 -4.61 -5.96 13.94
CA ILE A 333 -6.01 -6.02 13.49
C ILE A 333 -6.95 -6.27 14.69
N ALA A 334 -6.62 -7.23 15.56
CA ALA A 334 -7.41 -7.53 16.74
C ALA A 334 -7.52 -6.29 17.66
N ILE A 335 -6.42 -5.63 17.98
CA ILE A 335 -6.39 -4.39 18.76
C ILE A 335 -7.25 -3.31 18.07
N ALA A 336 -7.10 -3.12 16.77
CA ALA A 336 -7.86 -2.13 16.03
C ALA A 336 -9.38 -2.40 16.05
N LEU A 337 -9.77 -3.66 15.96
CA LEU A 337 -11.19 -4.05 16.00
C LEU A 337 -11.79 -3.94 17.39
N LEU A 338 -11.03 -4.21 18.44
CA LEU A 338 -11.48 -4.15 19.83
C LEU A 338 -11.63 -2.71 20.31
N PHE A 339 -10.61 -1.87 20.12
CA PHE A 339 -10.55 -0.54 20.72
C PHE A 339 -11.15 0.57 19.86
N PHE A 340 -11.16 0.42 18.52
CA PHE A 340 -11.65 1.44 17.59
C PHE A 340 -13.00 1.02 16.96
N ARG A 341 -13.99 0.69 17.77
CA ARG A 341 -15.35 0.37 17.29
C ARG A 341 -16.03 1.62 16.72
N ALA A 342 -16.80 1.44 15.64
CA ALA A 342 -17.70 2.49 15.19
C ALA A 342 -18.68 2.80 16.32
N LYS A 343 -18.80 4.07 16.76
CA LYS A 343 -19.94 4.48 17.57
C LYS A 343 -21.19 4.17 16.73
N ARG A 344 -22.03 3.24 17.16
CA ARG A 344 -23.40 3.14 16.65
C ARG A 344 -24.03 4.52 16.89
N THR A 345 -24.31 5.25 15.84
CA THR A 345 -25.20 6.41 15.89
C THR A 345 -26.54 5.85 16.38
N ALA A 346 -26.81 6.03 17.67
CA ALA A 346 -28.16 5.90 18.23
C ALA A 346 -28.98 7.02 17.58
N GLY A 347 -29.84 6.67 16.62
CA GLY A 347 -30.74 7.63 16.00
C GLY A 347 -30.86 7.46 14.48
N GLN A 348 -31.30 6.30 14.03
CA GLN A 348 -32.11 6.11 12.81
C GLN A 348 -33.11 4.98 13.16
N ASN A 349 -34.13 5.33 13.88
CA ASN A 349 -35.43 4.67 13.84
C ASN A 349 -36.36 5.49 12.96
#